data_402d9f250e0c2c75efc60e662042405b
#
_entry.id   402d9f250e0c2c75efc60e662042405b
#
_cell.length_a   1.000
_cell.length_b   1.000
_cell.length_c   1.000
_cell.angle_alpha   90.00
_cell.angle_beta   90.00
_cell.angle_gamma   90.00
#
_symmetry.space_group_name_H-M   'P 1'
#
loop_
_entity.id
_entity.type
_entity.pdbx_description
1 polymer ?
#
loop_
_entity_poly.entity_id
_entity_poly.type
_entity_poly.pdbx_seq_one_letter_code
_entity_poly.pdbx_strand_id
1 'polypeptide(L)'
;MGWVGAIIAKELTDAGMNVVVLERGPDRDTQPDFAYPRVIDELEGSVHRKYLQSLAQETIAIRHNGTTSAVPMRRMGSFKPGTGVGGAGSHWSGCHFRALPEDFKIRSIMEQKYGKKILPAGMSIQDFPITYEDLEPHFDHFEYVCGTSGKGGIINGAQVAGGNPFEGSRSREFPLGPNPDYLGAEYFYKAANAMGYHPYPIPASNASGTYVNPYGCQMGPCNFCGFCYDYGCLNYSKASPNANILPVLRGRKGFDLRTMAQVMKVNLTPDGKMATGVNYLDAQGRETEQPADIVILAAFSLYNVHLMLLSGIGPAYDPVTKTGTVGKNYSYQNLNRVSLFFDETVHANQFMGIGGGGATFDDLNGNRNDPTKTGFIGGGIIWARQPGGGPVRGIATAPGVPGWGSDWKKGAKEAMRHSFYFEVQGSCMSYDDAYLDLDPNYKDGFGRPLLRMTFDWHENEIIASQYLVGKAQDMCQVLNPLAIKGDAKKAGSHYNINQYQSTHTVGGAIMGDNPKTSALNKYLQSWDVPNVFAPGANAFPQNNGYNPTGMVGALAYWCAKAIREQYIKNPGPLVQA
;
A
#
# COMPACT_ATOMS: atom_id res chain seq x y z
N MET A 1 8.90 -9.57 8.18
CA MET A 1 9.92 -8.51 8.36
C MET A 1 9.86 -7.54 7.18
N GLY A 2 8.71 -6.83 7.02
CA GLY A 2 8.51 -5.77 6.04
C GLY A 2 8.94 -4.40 6.58
N TRP A 3 8.49 -3.28 5.93
CA TRP A 3 8.83 -1.92 6.35
C TRP A 3 8.53 -1.66 7.83
N VAL A 4 7.33 -1.98 8.29
CA VAL A 4 6.91 -1.75 9.69
C VAL A 4 7.82 -2.50 10.66
N GLY A 5 8.03 -3.81 10.45
CA GLY A 5 8.88 -4.62 11.32
C GLY A 5 10.34 -4.15 11.34
N ALA A 6 10.88 -3.77 10.17
CA ALA A 6 12.26 -3.28 10.08
C ALA A 6 12.45 -1.92 10.77
N ILE A 7 11.53 -0.97 10.55
CA ILE A 7 11.56 0.34 11.19
C ILE A 7 11.49 0.21 12.71
N ILE A 8 10.48 -0.50 13.22
CA ILE A 8 10.30 -0.64 14.67
C ILE A 8 11.46 -1.39 15.32
N ALA A 9 11.92 -2.48 14.70
CA ALA A 9 13.07 -3.21 15.21
C ALA A 9 14.31 -2.33 15.28
N LYS A 10 14.55 -1.47 14.29
CA LYS A 10 15.68 -0.52 14.29
C LYS A 10 15.54 0.49 15.43
N GLU A 11 14.40 1.12 15.56
CA GLU A 11 14.15 2.14 16.58
C GLU A 11 14.22 1.58 18.01
N LEU A 12 13.69 0.38 18.24
CA LEU A 12 13.69 -0.22 19.57
C LEU A 12 15.04 -0.80 19.96
N THR A 13 15.79 -1.38 19.01
CA THR A 13 17.17 -1.83 19.29
C THR A 13 18.11 -0.67 19.56
N ASP A 14 17.90 0.48 18.90
CA ASP A 14 18.64 1.72 19.20
C ASP A 14 18.31 2.27 20.60
N ALA A 15 17.12 2.02 21.10
CA ALA A 15 16.72 2.32 22.48
C ALA A 15 17.23 1.28 23.51
N GLY A 16 18.03 0.31 23.09
CA GLY A 16 18.62 -0.70 23.96
C GLY A 16 17.72 -1.89 24.28
N MET A 17 16.59 -2.05 23.60
CA MET A 17 15.70 -3.19 23.78
C MET A 17 16.20 -4.43 23.05
N ASN A 18 15.88 -5.60 23.60
CA ASN A 18 16.04 -6.87 22.89
C ASN A 18 14.81 -7.10 22.01
N VAL A 19 15.01 -7.29 20.72
CA VAL A 19 13.94 -7.44 19.73
C VAL A 19 14.09 -8.79 19.03
N VAL A 20 13.07 -9.64 19.17
CA VAL A 20 12.94 -10.89 18.42
C VAL A 20 11.93 -10.66 17.30
N VAL A 21 12.32 -10.93 16.06
CA VAL A 21 11.45 -10.87 14.90
C VAL A 21 11.18 -12.27 14.38
N LEU A 22 9.90 -12.62 14.28
CA LEU A 22 9.42 -13.88 13.72
C LEU A 22 8.88 -13.62 12.31
N GLU A 23 9.60 -14.12 11.30
CA GLU A 23 9.21 -14.01 9.90
C GLU A 23 8.78 -15.37 9.37
N ARG A 24 7.55 -15.48 8.84
CA ARG A 24 7.02 -16.77 8.37
C ARG A 24 7.73 -17.32 7.12
N GLY A 25 8.28 -16.45 6.30
CA GLY A 25 8.96 -16.82 5.07
C GLY A 25 10.47 -16.96 5.22
N PRO A 26 11.17 -17.27 4.12
CA PRO A 26 12.61 -17.44 4.13
C PRO A 26 13.35 -16.11 4.31
N ASP A 27 14.59 -16.21 4.72
CA ASP A 27 15.53 -15.10 4.63
C ASP A 27 15.79 -14.79 3.15
N ARG A 28 15.73 -13.50 2.82
CA ARG A 28 15.98 -13.00 1.47
C ARG A 28 16.72 -11.69 1.54
N ASP A 29 17.60 -11.48 0.57
CA ASP A 29 18.34 -10.24 0.42
C ASP A 29 18.52 -9.90 -1.06
N THR A 30 18.96 -8.68 -1.36
CA THR A 30 19.30 -8.30 -2.72
C THR A 30 20.35 -9.25 -3.28
N GLN A 31 21.40 -9.55 -2.54
CA GLN A 31 22.34 -10.64 -2.80
C GLN A 31 22.08 -11.79 -1.81
N PRO A 32 21.86 -13.04 -2.25
CA PRO A 32 21.93 -13.52 -3.66
C PRO A 32 20.57 -13.55 -4.38
N ASP A 33 19.44 -13.14 -3.74
CA ASP A 33 18.10 -13.54 -4.18
C ASP A 33 17.57 -12.67 -5.33
N PHE A 34 17.86 -11.38 -5.37
CA PHE A 34 17.29 -10.43 -6.34
C PHE A 34 18.33 -9.85 -7.30
N ALA A 35 19.62 -9.90 -6.96
CA ALA A 35 20.66 -9.36 -7.79
C ALA A 35 20.72 -10.03 -9.17
N TYR A 36 21.28 -9.31 -10.11
CA TYR A 36 21.40 -9.80 -11.47
C TYR A 36 21.91 -11.23 -11.50
N PRO A 37 21.11 -12.15 -12.07
CA PRO A 37 21.65 -13.45 -12.45
C PRO A 37 22.73 -13.26 -13.52
N ARG A 38 23.43 -14.34 -13.85
CA ARG A 38 24.45 -14.33 -14.89
C ARG A 38 23.90 -13.92 -16.25
N VAL A 39 22.60 -14.15 -16.47
CA VAL A 39 21.85 -13.74 -17.65
C VAL A 39 20.55 -13.11 -17.19
N ILE A 40 20.23 -11.91 -17.69
CA ILE A 40 18.96 -11.22 -17.42
C ILE A 40 18.03 -11.50 -18.58
N ASP A 41 16.88 -12.08 -18.29
CA ASP A 41 15.78 -12.23 -19.23
C ASP A 41 14.42 -12.08 -18.53
N GLU A 42 13.36 -11.89 -19.30
CA GLU A 42 12.00 -11.70 -18.80
C GLU A 42 11.44 -12.98 -18.18
N LEU A 43 11.89 -14.15 -18.61
CA LEU A 43 11.44 -15.43 -18.05
C LEU A 43 11.98 -15.60 -16.64
N GLU A 44 13.24 -15.24 -16.42
CA GLU A 44 13.85 -15.24 -15.11
C GLU A 44 13.19 -14.23 -14.18
N GLY A 45 12.91 -13.01 -14.67
CA GLY A 45 12.10 -12.02 -13.96
C GLY A 45 10.75 -12.59 -13.51
N SER A 46 10.08 -13.40 -14.35
CA SER A 46 8.81 -14.03 -13.98
C SER A 46 8.94 -15.07 -12.87
N VAL A 47 10.09 -15.71 -12.72
CA VAL A 47 10.38 -16.66 -11.64
C VAL A 47 10.52 -15.92 -10.31
N HIS A 48 11.21 -14.79 -10.26
CA HIS A 48 11.36 -13.97 -9.05
C HIS A 48 10.02 -13.55 -8.46
N ARG A 49 9.01 -13.30 -9.29
CA ARG A 49 7.64 -13.00 -8.85
C ARG A 49 7.00 -14.13 -8.05
N LYS A 50 7.33 -15.39 -8.32
CA LYS A 50 6.75 -16.56 -7.64
C LYS A 50 7.30 -16.75 -6.22
N TYR A 51 8.49 -16.29 -5.93
CA TYR A 51 9.13 -16.44 -4.63
C TYR A 51 8.52 -15.57 -3.52
N LEU A 52 7.75 -14.56 -3.89
CA LEU A 52 7.21 -13.59 -2.94
C LEU A 52 5.84 -13.97 -2.40
N GLN A 53 5.32 -15.13 -2.76
CA GLN A 53 4.01 -15.61 -2.32
C GLN A 53 4.01 -17.10 -1.99
N SER A 54 3.18 -17.46 -1.00
CA SER A 54 2.88 -18.83 -0.62
C SER A 54 1.37 -19.02 -0.52
N LEU A 55 0.78 -19.72 -1.48
CA LEU A 55 -0.68 -19.95 -1.49
C LEU A 55 -1.16 -20.72 -0.25
N ALA A 56 -0.34 -21.62 0.29
CA ALA A 56 -0.68 -22.36 1.50
C ALA A 56 -0.82 -21.46 2.74
N GLN A 57 -0.09 -20.35 2.78
CA GLN A 57 -0.04 -19.43 3.92
C GLN A 57 -0.89 -18.16 3.69
N GLU A 58 -1.18 -17.81 2.44
CA GLU A 58 -1.75 -16.53 2.05
C GLU A 58 -3.17 -16.62 1.49
N THR A 59 -3.77 -17.81 1.51
CA THR A 59 -5.16 -17.98 1.11
C THR A 59 -6.08 -17.28 2.10
N ILE A 60 -7.03 -16.51 1.57
CA ILE A 60 -8.16 -15.94 2.32
C ILE A 60 -9.47 -16.39 1.67
N ALA A 61 -10.58 -16.36 2.42
CA ALA A 61 -11.91 -16.54 1.87
C ALA A 61 -12.51 -15.19 1.47
N ILE A 62 -13.27 -15.15 0.38
CA ILE A 62 -13.85 -13.91 -0.17
C ILE A 62 -15.32 -14.10 -0.48
N ARG A 63 -16.12 -13.08 -0.18
CA ARG A 63 -17.52 -12.96 -0.60
C ARG A 63 -17.86 -11.49 -0.86
N HIS A 64 -18.89 -11.23 -1.67
CA HIS A 64 -19.31 -9.87 -2.00
C HIS A 64 -20.14 -9.22 -0.88
N ASN A 65 -20.92 -9.99 -0.16
CA ASN A 65 -21.77 -9.48 0.94
C ASN A 65 -22.03 -10.58 1.98
N GLY A 66 -22.70 -10.21 3.08
CA GLY A 66 -22.96 -11.11 4.20
C GLY A 66 -23.86 -12.31 3.88
N THR A 67 -24.62 -12.29 2.79
CA THR A 67 -25.58 -13.35 2.40
C THR A 67 -25.02 -14.32 1.37
N THR A 68 -23.91 -13.99 0.70
CA THR A 68 -23.26 -14.87 -0.28
C THR A 68 -22.28 -15.82 0.38
N SER A 69 -22.13 -17.02 -0.18
CA SER A 69 -21.11 -17.97 0.26
C SER A 69 -19.71 -17.47 -0.04
N ALA A 70 -18.82 -17.58 0.93
CA ALA A 70 -17.41 -17.28 0.71
C ALA A 70 -16.71 -18.41 -0.04
N VAL A 71 -15.72 -18.07 -0.84
CA VAL A 71 -14.85 -19.02 -1.54
C VAL A 71 -13.37 -18.73 -1.23
N PRO A 72 -12.55 -19.77 -1.01
CA PRO A 72 -11.12 -19.57 -0.80
C PRO A 72 -10.44 -19.06 -2.07
N MET A 73 -9.66 -17.99 -1.94
CA MET A 73 -8.88 -17.44 -3.03
C MET A 73 -7.49 -18.07 -3.06
N ARG A 74 -7.19 -18.83 -4.12
CA ARG A 74 -5.92 -19.55 -4.28
C ARG A 74 -5.22 -19.15 -5.57
N ARG A 75 -4.98 -17.86 -5.74
CA ARG A 75 -4.30 -17.36 -6.92
C ARG A 75 -3.06 -16.55 -6.55
N MET A 76 -1.95 -16.83 -7.24
CA MET A 76 -0.75 -16.00 -7.15
C MET A 76 -1.03 -14.56 -7.59
N GLY A 77 -0.47 -13.60 -6.88
CA GLY A 77 -0.59 -12.18 -7.17
C GLY A 77 -1.71 -11.45 -6.42
N SER A 78 -2.60 -12.17 -5.70
CA SER A 78 -3.64 -11.53 -4.89
C SER A 78 -3.06 -10.91 -3.64
N PHE A 79 -3.39 -9.63 -3.38
CA PHE A 79 -2.94 -8.80 -2.25
C PHE A 79 -1.42 -8.68 -2.04
N LYS A 80 -0.60 -9.55 -2.59
CA LYS A 80 0.86 -9.50 -2.63
C LYS A 80 1.52 -9.14 -1.29
N PRO A 81 1.28 -9.91 -0.22
CA PRO A 81 1.82 -9.59 1.11
C PRO A 81 3.36 -9.74 1.19
N GLY A 82 3.97 -10.49 0.27
CA GLY A 82 5.42 -10.71 0.24
C GLY A 82 5.90 -11.59 1.39
N THR A 83 5.76 -12.92 1.25
CA THR A 83 6.26 -13.88 2.25
C THR A 83 7.77 -13.98 2.21
N GLY A 84 8.43 -13.64 3.31
CA GLY A 84 9.89 -13.61 3.49
C GLY A 84 10.40 -12.27 3.97
N VAL A 85 11.69 -12.24 4.29
CA VAL A 85 12.37 -11.05 4.78
C VAL A 85 12.27 -9.91 3.76
N GLY A 86 11.86 -8.74 4.22
CA GLY A 86 11.54 -7.57 3.40
C GLY A 86 10.04 -7.40 3.13
N GLY A 87 9.24 -8.48 3.23
CA GLY A 87 7.79 -8.42 3.02
C GLY A 87 7.40 -7.75 1.70
N ALA A 88 6.24 -7.10 1.66
CA ALA A 88 5.80 -6.32 0.50
C ALA A 88 6.77 -5.18 0.11
N GLY A 89 7.61 -4.71 1.05
CA GLY A 89 8.63 -3.71 0.80
C GLY A 89 9.72 -4.16 -0.18
N SER A 90 9.95 -5.46 -0.34
CA SER A 90 10.92 -5.96 -1.33
C SER A 90 10.42 -5.80 -2.76
N HIS A 91 9.11 -5.94 -3.01
CA HIS A 91 8.55 -6.01 -4.35
C HIS A 91 7.60 -4.84 -4.72
N TRP A 92 7.48 -3.84 -3.86
CA TRP A 92 6.68 -2.63 -4.16
C TRP A 92 7.21 -1.86 -5.36
N SER A 93 6.42 -0.96 -5.90
CA SER A 93 6.80 -0.16 -7.08
C SER A 93 7.86 0.91 -6.77
N GLY A 94 7.90 1.38 -5.54
CA GLY A 94 8.72 2.54 -5.13
C GLY A 94 7.94 3.86 -5.08
N CYS A 95 6.66 3.90 -5.44
CA CYS A 95 5.84 5.13 -5.30
C CYS A 95 5.74 5.55 -3.84
N HIS A 96 6.17 6.77 -3.51
CA HIS A 96 6.33 7.23 -2.14
C HIS A 96 5.58 8.53 -1.88
N PHE A 97 4.27 8.48 -1.93
CA PHE A 97 3.41 9.63 -1.63
C PHE A 97 3.26 9.86 -0.12
N ARG A 98 3.12 11.13 0.26
CA ARG A 98 2.54 11.54 1.54
C ARG A 98 1.02 11.66 1.38
N ALA A 99 0.24 11.34 2.42
CA ALA A 99 -1.17 11.68 2.43
C ALA A 99 -1.36 13.21 2.41
N LEU A 100 -2.44 13.69 1.79
CA LEU A 100 -2.80 15.10 1.82
C LEU A 100 -3.33 15.49 3.21
N PRO A 101 -3.18 16.75 3.66
CA PRO A 101 -3.71 17.19 4.96
C PRO A 101 -5.20 16.90 5.13
N GLU A 102 -6.00 17.07 4.07
CA GLU A 102 -7.43 16.79 4.08
C GLU A 102 -7.78 15.31 4.19
N ASP A 103 -6.91 14.39 3.82
CA ASP A 103 -7.14 12.95 3.98
C ASP A 103 -7.30 12.54 5.44
N PHE A 104 -6.69 13.29 6.36
CA PHE A 104 -6.80 13.06 7.80
C PHE A 104 -8.15 13.46 8.38
N LYS A 105 -8.89 14.34 7.72
CA LYS A 105 -10.11 14.98 8.22
C LYS A 105 -11.28 14.93 7.22
N ILE A 106 -11.29 13.93 6.34
CA ILE A 106 -12.24 13.84 5.24
C ILE A 106 -13.70 13.86 5.73
N ARG A 107 -14.01 13.13 6.81
CA ARG A 107 -15.35 13.10 7.38
C ARG A 107 -15.79 14.48 7.88
N SER A 108 -14.99 15.09 8.75
CA SER A 108 -15.29 16.42 9.30
C SER A 108 -15.42 17.47 8.23
N ILE A 109 -14.55 17.43 7.19
CA ILE A 109 -14.61 18.37 6.06
C ILE A 109 -15.92 18.19 5.29
N MET A 110 -16.32 16.97 4.99
CA MET A 110 -17.57 16.70 4.27
C MET A 110 -18.79 17.14 5.08
N GLU A 111 -18.86 16.76 6.36
CA GLU A 111 -19.96 17.14 7.23
C GLU A 111 -20.04 18.66 7.45
N GLN A 112 -18.92 19.36 7.57
CA GLN A 112 -18.86 20.81 7.73
C GLN A 112 -19.29 21.55 6.46
N LYS A 113 -18.82 21.13 5.28
CA LYS A 113 -19.13 21.83 4.03
C LYS A 113 -20.55 21.56 3.51
N TYR A 114 -21.03 20.32 3.66
CA TYR A 114 -22.25 19.86 2.98
C TYR A 114 -23.32 19.31 3.93
N GLY A 115 -23.03 19.28 5.25
CA GLY A 115 -23.90 18.71 6.26
C GLY A 115 -23.81 17.18 6.36
N LYS A 116 -24.25 16.62 7.48
CA LYS A 116 -24.13 15.17 7.80
C LYS A 116 -24.82 14.25 6.79
N LYS A 117 -25.83 14.74 6.07
CA LYS A 117 -26.59 13.95 5.08
C LYS A 117 -25.82 13.70 3.78
N ILE A 118 -24.65 14.32 3.59
CA ILE A 118 -23.81 14.09 2.41
C ILE A 118 -23.23 12.67 2.38
N LEU A 119 -23.02 12.07 3.54
CA LEU A 119 -22.49 10.70 3.63
C LEU A 119 -23.59 9.70 3.22
N PRO A 120 -23.35 8.85 2.21
CA PRO A 120 -24.27 7.79 1.83
C PRO A 120 -24.56 6.84 3.02
N ALA A 121 -25.74 6.25 3.01
CA ALA A 121 -26.11 5.25 4.03
C ALA A 121 -25.10 4.10 4.05
N GLY A 122 -24.67 3.72 5.24
CA GLY A 122 -23.67 2.67 5.43
C GLY A 122 -22.21 3.10 5.26
N MET A 123 -21.92 4.29 4.73
CA MET A 123 -20.56 4.82 4.68
C MET A 123 -20.07 5.13 6.08
N SER A 124 -18.97 4.48 6.50
CA SER A 124 -18.45 4.47 7.87
C SER A 124 -17.08 5.14 8.01
N ILE A 125 -16.74 6.06 7.08
CA ILE A 125 -15.49 6.81 7.14
C ILE A 125 -15.32 7.55 8.47
N GLN A 126 -14.07 7.68 8.93
CA GLN A 126 -13.72 8.40 10.14
C GLN A 126 -12.51 9.31 9.88
N ASP A 127 -12.37 10.36 10.67
CA ASP A 127 -11.13 11.12 10.68
C ASP A 127 -10.02 10.31 11.35
N PHE A 128 -8.80 10.54 10.92
CA PHE A 128 -7.64 10.05 11.67
C PHE A 128 -7.54 10.84 12.99
N PRO A 129 -7.11 10.18 14.09
CA PRO A 129 -6.91 10.83 15.39
C PRO A 129 -5.61 11.65 15.48
N ILE A 130 -4.98 11.89 14.34
CA ILE A 130 -3.74 12.65 14.15
C ILE A 130 -3.89 13.56 12.94
N THR A 131 -2.97 14.49 12.76
CA THR A 131 -2.93 15.43 11.65
C THR A 131 -1.75 15.15 10.72
N TYR A 132 -1.71 15.84 9.58
CA TYR A 132 -0.55 15.81 8.70
C TYR A 132 0.71 16.31 9.41
N GLU A 133 0.57 17.39 10.18
CA GLU A 133 1.66 18.04 10.92
C GLU A 133 2.26 17.11 11.99
N ASP A 134 1.42 16.28 12.64
CA ASP A 134 1.89 15.25 13.57
C ASP A 134 2.80 14.23 12.87
N LEU A 135 2.49 13.88 11.61
CA LEU A 135 3.23 12.88 10.84
C LEU A 135 4.33 13.46 9.95
N GLU A 136 4.35 14.76 9.68
CA GLU A 136 5.33 15.39 8.76
C GLU A 136 6.78 15.00 9.09
N PRO A 137 7.26 15.07 10.35
CA PRO A 137 8.64 14.69 10.67
C PRO A 137 8.95 13.22 10.38
N HIS A 138 7.94 12.36 10.43
CA HIS A 138 8.06 10.93 10.18
C HIS A 138 7.99 10.59 8.69
N PHE A 139 7.20 11.33 7.91
CA PHE A 139 7.25 11.30 6.45
C PHE A 139 8.64 11.71 5.95
N ASP A 140 9.14 12.84 6.41
CA ASP A 140 10.46 13.35 6.06
C ASP A 140 11.56 12.32 6.38
N HIS A 141 11.57 11.78 7.60
CA HIS A 141 12.56 10.79 7.98
C HIS A 141 12.49 9.54 7.11
N PHE A 142 11.30 9.02 6.82
CA PHE A 142 11.14 7.83 5.99
C PHE A 142 11.57 8.06 4.54
N GLU A 143 11.29 9.22 3.96
CA GLU A 143 11.79 9.60 2.64
C GLU A 143 13.31 9.62 2.58
N TYR A 144 13.97 10.14 3.62
CA TYR A 144 15.42 10.14 3.73
C TYR A 144 15.99 8.74 3.95
N VAL A 145 15.35 7.89 4.73
CA VAL A 145 15.75 6.48 4.85
C VAL A 145 15.63 5.75 3.52
N CYS A 146 14.61 6.06 2.74
CA CYS A 146 14.37 5.45 1.42
C CYS A 146 15.18 6.07 0.28
N GLY A 147 15.86 7.22 0.47
CA GLY A 147 16.51 7.93 -0.63
C GLY A 147 15.52 8.32 -1.73
N THR A 148 14.36 8.87 -1.32
CA THR A 148 13.26 9.16 -2.24
C THR A 148 13.63 10.29 -3.20
N SER A 149 13.42 10.07 -4.49
CA SER A 149 13.62 11.03 -5.58
C SER A 149 12.30 11.75 -5.85
N GLY A 150 12.32 13.07 -5.87
CA GLY A 150 11.11 13.85 -6.08
C GLY A 150 11.34 15.34 -6.17
N LYS A 151 10.26 16.12 -6.18
CA LYS A 151 10.25 17.58 -6.15
C LYS A 151 9.18 18.04 -5.18
N GLY A 152 9.58 18.72 -4.10
CA GLY A 152 8.65 19.31 -3.15
C GLY A 152 7.87 20.47 -3.77
N GLY A 153 6.59 20.58 -3.44
CA GLY A 153 5.71 21.64 -3.93
C GLY A 153 5.45 22.72 -2.90
N ILE A 154 5.49 22.38 -1.61
CA ILE A 154 5.34 23.34 -0.51
C ILE A 154 6.42 23.09 0.54
N ILE A 155 7.40 23.99 0.66
CA ILE A 155 8.50 23.86 1.63
C ILE A 155 8.43 25.01 2.63
N ASN A 156 8.36 24.70 3.92
CA ASN A 156 8.20 25.69 5.00
C ASN A 156 7.08 26.72 4.73
N GLY A 157 5.96 26.26 4.18
CA GLY A 157 4.80 27.08 3.83
C GLY A 157 4.90 27.84 2.51
N ALA A 158 6.06 27.82 1.85
CA ALA A 158 6.25 28.48 0.56
C ALA A 158 6.06 27.52 -0.62
N GLN A 159 5.29 27.93 -1.63
CA GLN A 159 5.15 27.16 -2.86
C GLN A 159 6.44 27.12 -3.67
N VAL A 160 6.76 25.96 -4.21
CA VAL A 160 7.93 25.69 -5.04
C VAL A 160 7.48 25.18 -6.41
N ALA A 161 7.94 25.85 -7.46
CA ALA A 161 7.56 25.49 -8.83
C ALA A 161 7.99 24.06 -9.20
N GLY A 162 7.12 23.35 -9.92
CA GLY A 162 7.37 22.00 -10.43
C GLY A 162 7.11 20.87 -9.44
N GLY A 163 6.75 21.18 -8.20
CA GLY A 163 6.25 20.19 -7.24
C GLY A 163 4.73 20.21 -7.11
N ASN A 164 4.19 19.40 -6.21
CA ASN A 164 2.75 19.31 -5.96
C ASN A 164 2.21 20.56 -5.23
N PRO A 165 1.40 21.41 -5.86
CA PRO A 165 0.89 22.62 -5.22
C PRO A 165 -0.15 22.39 -4.14
N PHE A 166 -0.60 21.13 -3.95
CA PHE A 166 -1.66 20.72 -3.04
C PHE A 166 -1.15 19.89 -1.85
N GLU A 167 0.12 19.51 -1.83
CA GLU A 167 0.67 18.72 -0.71
C GLU A 167 0.68 19.52 0.60
N GLY A 168 0.78 18.82 1.71
CA GLY A 168 1.07 19.44 3.00
C GLY A 168 2.48 20.04 3.04
N SER A 169 2.68 21.09 3.86
CA SER A 169 3.98 21.73 3.99
C SER A 169 5.05 20.74 4.46
N ARG A 170 6.17 20.73 3.76
CA ARG A 170 7.37 19.94 4.04
C ARG A 170 8.37 20.78 4.81
N SER A 171 9.13 20.16 5.71
CA SER A 171 10.25 20.85 6.40
C SER A 171 11.45 21.08 5.47
N ARG A 172 11.63 20.23 4.45
CA ARG A 172 12.73 20.32 3.46
C ARG A 172 12.43 19.57 2.17
N GLU A 173 13.30 19.73 1.18
CA GLU A 173 13.22 19.05 -0.12
C GLU A 173 13.45 17.52 0.01
N PHE A 174 13.09 16.75 -1.01
CA PHE A 174 13.45 15.34 -1.12
C PHE A 174 14.97 15.11 -1.10
N PRO A 175 15.45 13.96 -0.63
CA PRO A 175 16.89 13.66 -0.59
C PRO A 175 17.55 13.61 -1.97
N LEU A 176 16.78 13.26 -3.02
CA LEU A 176 17.23 13.20 -4.41
C LEU A 176 16.24 13.94 -5.32
N GLY A 177 16.76 14.57 -6.38
CA GLY A 177 15.94 15.15 -7.44
C GLY A 177 15.12 14.09 -8.20
N PRO A 178 14.10 14.51 -8.99
CA PRO A 178 13.25 13.59 -9.73
C PRO A 178 14.03 12.64 -10.63
N ASN A 179 13.47 11.45 -10.87
CA ASN A 179 13.98 10.56 -11.92
C ASN A 179 13.74 11.19 -13.30
N PRO A 180 14.56 10.86 -14.32
CA PRO A 180 14.32 11.28 -15.68
C PRO A 180 12.94 10.84 -16.18
N ASP A 181 12.31 11.71 -16.96
CA ASP A 181 11.05 11.42 -17.62
C ASP A 181 11.25 10.42 -18.78
N TYR A 182 10.18 9.79 -19.17
CA TYR A 182 10.06 8.91 -20.33
C TYR A 182 8.88 9.38 -21.18
N LEU A 183 8.77 8.86 -22.39
CA LEU A 183 7.80 9.31 -23.39
C LEU A 183 6.38 9.48 -22.83
N GLY A 184 5.87 8.50 -22.08
CA GLY A 184 4.52 8.58 -21.48
C GLY A 184 4.37 9.71 -20.48
N ALA A 185 5.42 10.05 -19.70
CA ALA A 185 5.41 11.18 -18.79
C ALA A 185 5.47 12.52 -19.54
N GLU A 186 6.27 12.63 -20.59
CA GLU A 186 6.31 13.84 -21.44
C GLU A 186 4.94 14.13 -22.08
N TYR A 187 4.27 13.10 -22.59
CA TYR A 187 2.91 13.21 -23.13
C TYR A 187 1.91 13.55 -22.04
N PHE A 188 2.08 13.03 -20.84
CA PHE A 188 1.24 13.35 -19.69
C PHE A 188 1.35 14.84 -19.31
N TYR A 189 2.57 15.36 -19.17
CA TYR A 189 2.80 16.79 -18.91
C TYR A 189 2.15 17.66 -19.98
N LYS A 190 2.31 17.32 -21.26
CA LYS A 190 1.69 18.04 -22.36
C LYS A 190 0.16 18.07 -22.25
N ALA A 191 -0.46 16.91 -21.99
CA ALA A 191 -1.91 16.82 -21.89
C ALA A 191 -2.47 17.49 -20.63
N ALA A 192 -1.84 17.28 -19.47
CA ALA A 192 -2.26 17.87 -18.21
C ALA A 192 -2.18 19.41 -18.23
N ASN A 193 -1.05 19.95 -18.72
CA ASN A 193 -0.88 21.40 -18.86
C ASN A 193 -1.93 22.02 -19.82
N ALA A 194 -2.23 21.36 -20.94
CA ALA A 194 -3.23 21.83 -21.88
C ALA A 194 -4.64 21.85 -21.29
N MET A 195 -4.92 21.01 -20.29
CA MET A 195 -6.18 20.98 -19.54
C MET A 195 -6.19 21.92 -18.33
N GLY A 196 -5.09 22.62 -18.05
CA GLY A 196 -4.94 23.52 -16.91
C GLY A 196 -4.72 22.80 -15.57
N TYR A 197 -4.32 21.54 -15.59
CA TYR A 197 -3.91 20.78 -14.39
C TYR A 197 -2.46 21.12 -13.99
N HIS A 198 -2.06 20.76 -12.78
CA HIS A 198 -0.77 21.06 -12.18
C HIS A 198 0.10 19.79 -12.05
N PRO A 199 0.66 19.26 -13.16
CA PRO A 199 1.42 18.04 -13.12
C PRO A 199 2.78 18.22 -12.44
N TYR A 200 3.20 17.17 -11.73
CA TYR A 200 4.49 17.11 -11.03
C TYR A 200 5.09 15.70 -11.11
N PRO A 201 6.42 15.53 -10.90
CA PRO A 201 7.06 14.22 -10.93
C PRO A 201 6.60 13.36 -9.74
N ILE A 202 6.27 12.10 -10.00
CA ILE A 202 5.89 11.15 -8.95
C ILE A 202 7.05 10.98 -7.97
N PRO A 203 6.83 11.13 -6.64
CA PRO A 203 7.84 10.80 -5.64
C PRO A 203 8.17 9.31 -5.68
N ALA A 204 9.44 8.96 -5.90
CA ALA A 204 9.88 7.59 -6.14
C ALA A 204 11.04 7.20 -5.23
N SER A 205 10.89 6.14 -4.47
CA SER A 205 12.00 5.50 -3.74
C SER A 205 12.82 4.56 -4.64
N ASN A 206 13.00 5.00 -5.88
CA ASN A 206 13.97 4.51 -6.85
C ASN A 206 15.00 5.64 -7.00
N ALA A 207 16.21 5.42 -6.52
CA ALA A 207 17.21 6.47 -6.44
C ALA A 207 17.58 7.01 -7.82
N SER A 208 17.48 8.33 -8.03
CA SER A 208 17.91 9.00 -9.26
C SER A 208 19.42 9.21 -9.33
N GLY A 209 20.12 9.01 -8.22
CA GLY A 209 21.57 9.16 -8.08
C GLY A 209 22.12 8.26 -6.98
N THR A 210 23.43 8.29 -6.79
CA THR A 210 24.08 7.62 -5.65
C THR A 210 23.67 8.33 -4.36
N TYR A 211 23.28 7.55 -3.36
CA TYR A 211 22.79 8.07 -2.09
C TYR A 211 23.22 7.19 -0.91
N VAL A 212 23.57 7.80 0.19
CA VAL A 212 23.81 7.12 1.48
C VAL A 212 22.74 7.61 2.44
N ASN A 213 21.93 6.70 2.94
CA ASN A 213 20.83 7.04 3.82
C ASN A 213 21.30 7.37 5.26
N PRO A 214 20.42 7.90 6.14
CA PRO A 214 20.78 8.24 7.53
C PRO A 214 21.34 7.08 8.35
N TYR A 215 21.13 5.83 7.92
CA TYR A 215 21.65 4.62 8.57
C TYR A 215 23.00 4.15 8.00
N GLY A 216 23.54 4.84 7.00
CA GLY A 216 24.78 4.47 6.34
C GLY A 216 24.63 3.43 5.22
N CYS A 217 23.40 3.04 4.86
CA CYS A 217 23.16 2.13 3.74
C CYS A 217 23.27 2.89 2.41
N GLN A 218 24.06 2.34 1.48
CA GLN A 218 24.30 2.95 0.17
C GLN A 218 23.32 2.43 -0.87
N MET A 219 22.80 3.34 -1.71
CA MET A 219 21.98 3.07 -2.88
C MET A 219 22.70 3.56 -4.14
N GLY A 220 22.54 2.85 -5.25
CA GLY A 220 23.00 3.26 -6.58
C GLY A 220 21.88 3.87 -7.40
N PRO A 221 22.20 4.57 -8.52
CA PRO A 221 21.20 5.11 -9.42
C PRO A 221 20.39 4.00 -10.10
N CYS A 222 19.11 4.27 -10.37
CA CYS A 222 18.25 3.36 -11.12
C CYS A 222 18.73 3.19 -12.56
N ASN A 223 18.78 1.94 -13.04
CA ASN A 223 19.16 1.61 -14.41
C ASN A 223 17.96 1.32 -15.33
N PHE A 224 16.74 1.63 -14.89
CA PHE A 224 15.50 1.50 -15.66
C PHE A 224 15.25 0.08 -16.23
N CYS A 225 15.64 -0.97 -15.51
CA CYS A 225 15.51 -2.36 -15.95
C CYS A 225 14.07 -2.86 -16.10
N GLY A 226 13.07 -2.15 -15.56
CA GLY A 226 11.66 -2.53 -15.65
C GLY A 226 11.19 -3.61 -14.66
N PHE A 227 12.04 -4.03 -13.71
CA PHE A 227 11.71 -5.08 -12.72
C PHE A 227 11.55 -4.50 -11.31
N CYS A 228 10.59 -3.58 -11.11
CA CYS A 228 10.30 -3.00 -9.79
C CYS A 228 9.03 -3.58 -9.18
N TYR A 229 7.92 -3.41 -9.88
CA TYR A 229 6.59 -3.83 -9.42
C TYR A 229 6.45 -5.34 -9.48
N ASP A 230 6.26 -5.98 -8.35
CA ASP A 230 6.25 -7.43 -8.09
C ASP A 230 7.64 -8.10 -8.03
N TYR A 231 8.75 -7.33 -8.12
CA TYR A 231 10.09 -7.90 -8.10
C TYR A 231 10.97 -7.26 -7.02
N GLY A 232 11.93 -8.01 -6.48
CA GLY A 232 13.04 -7.46 -5.74
C GLY A 232 13.91 -6.57 -6.65
N CYS A 233 14.56 -5.55 -6.09
CA CYS A 233 15.46 -4.71 -6.87
C CYS A 233 16.76 -5.46 -7.17
N LEU A 234 17.22 -5.38 -8.41
CA LEU A 234 18.39 -6.11 -8.91
C LEU A 234 19.74 -5.45 -8.53
N ASN A 235 19.73 -4.17 -8.18
CA ASN A 235 20.95 -3.35 -8.07
C ASN A 235 20.95 -2.32 -6.94
N TYR A 236 20.17 -2.52 -5.88
CA TYR A 236 20.09 -1.60 -4.71
C TYR A 236 19.60 -0.18 -5.04
N SER A 237 18.90 0.04 -6.16
CA SER A 237 18.38 1.37 -6.52
C SER A 237 17.00 1.64 -5.94
N LYS A 238 16.16 0.61 -5.81
CA LYS A 238 14.84 0.73 -5.19
C LYS A 238 14.96 0.45 -3.70
N ALA A 239 14.49 1.37 -2.88
CA ALA A 239 14.46 1.20 -1.44
C ALA A 239 13.64 -0.05 -1.05
N SER A 240 14.13 -0.76 -0.07
CA SER A 240 13.48 -1.90 0.56
C SER A 240 13.99 -2.06 1.99
N PRO A 241 13.27 -2.77 2.86
CA PRO A 241 13.83 -3.13 4.17
C PRO A 241 15.19 -3.81 4.05
N ASN A 242 15.37 -4.68 3.05
CA ASN A 242 16.59 -5.42 2.77
C ASN A 242 17.78 -4.50 2.45
N ALA A 243 17.57 -3.46 1.64
CA ALA A 243 18.64 -2.56 1.21
C ALA A 243 18.91 -1.42 2.21
N ASN A 244 17.88 -0.93 2.92
CA ASN A 244 17.95 0.36 3.61
C ASN A 244 17.96 0.28 5.14
N ILE A 245 17.56 -0.85 5.75
CA ILE A 245 17.48 -1.01 7.22
C ILE A 245 18.16 -2.29 7.70
N LEU A 246 17.87 -3.43 7.08
CA LEU A 246 18.38 -4.74 7.52
C LEU A 246 19.90 -4.85 7.57
N PRO A 247 20.68 -4.25 6.66
CA PRO A 247 22.14 -4.32 6.76
C PRO A 247 22.67 -3.79 8.11
N VAL A 248 22.03 -2.76 8.66
CA VAL A 248 22.39 -2.20 9.97
C VAL A 248 21.85 -3.05 11.12
N LEU A 249 20.64 -3.60 10.99
CA LEU A 249 20.01 -4.43 12.03
C LEU A 249 20.76 -5.75 12.27
N ARG A 250 21.19 -6.42 11.20
CA ARG A 250 21.86 -7.73 11.29
C ARG A 250 23.13 -7.71 12.15
N GLY A 251 23.78 -6.56 12.27
CA GLY A 251 24.95 -6.36 13.14
C GLY A 251 24.63 -5.88 14.55
N ARG A 252 23.36 -5.64 14.90
CA ARG A 252 22.98 -5.05 16.19
C ARG A 252 22.93 -6.10 17.30
N LYS A 253 23.55 -5.78 18.43
CA LYS A 253 23.36 -6.53 19.67
C LYS A 253 21.89 -6.36 20.12
N GLY A 254 21.24 -7.45 20.51
CA GLY A 254 19.83 -7.44 20.94
C GLY A 254 18.83 -7.58 19.80
N PHE A 255 19.28 -7.78 18.55
CA PHE A 255 18.40 -8.12 17.42
C PHE A 255 18.51 -9.60 17.07
N ASP A 256 17.38 -10.30 17.09
CA ASP A 256 17.25 -11.72 16.75
C ASP A 256 16.18 -11.89 15.66
N LEU A 257 16.57 -12.33 14.46
CA LEU A 257 15.68 -12.61 13.34
C LEU A 257 15.56 -14.10 13.12
N ARG A 258 14.35 -14.63 13.34
CA ARG A 258 14.00 -16.03 13.09
C ARG A 258 13.10 -16.12 11.88
N THR A 259 13.59 -16.74 10.84
CA THR A 259 12.85 -16.98 9.59
C THR A 259 12.19 -18.36 9.61
N MET A 260 11.26 -18.60 8.67
CA MET A 260 10.41 -19.80 8.66
C MET A 260 9.67 -20.00 9.99
N ALA A 261 9.32 -18.90 10.66
CA ALA A 261 8.66 -18.86 11.96
C ALA A 261 7.22 -18.33 11.82
N GLN A 262 6.26 -19.26 11.73
CA GLN A 262 4.85 -18.94 11.53
C GLN A 262 4.16 -18.66 12.86
N VAL A 263 3.89 -17.41 13.17
CA VAL A 263 3.10 -17.05 14.36
C VAL A 263 1.68 -17.56 14.22
N MET A 264 1.22 -18.30 15.22
CA MET A 264 -0.09 -18.91 15.27
C MET A 264 -1.12 -18.05 16.00
N LYS A 265 -0.73 -17.47 17.12
CA LYS A 265 -1.54 -16.55 17.94
C LYS A 265 -0.66 -15.74 18.91
N VAL A 266 -1.22 -14.66 19.42
CA VAL A 266 -0.69 -13.94 20.59
C VAL A 266 -1.27 -14.60 21.85
N ASN A 267 -0.41 -14.87 22.83
CA ASN A 267 -0.81 -15.41 24.12
C ASN A 267 -1.21 -14.25 25.03
N LEU A 268 -2.34 -14.40 25.70
CA LEU A 268 -2.85 -13.38 26.64
C LEU A 268 -2.85 -13.95 28.06
N THR A 269 -2.83 -13.04 29.04
CA THR A 269 -3.13 -13.37 30.43
C THR A 269 -4.54 -13.96 30.57
N PRO A 270 -4.86 -14.72 31.66
CA PRO A 270 -6.17 -15.35 31.81
C PRO A 270 -7.36 -14.37 31.79
N ASP A 271 -7.14 -13.12 32.17
CA ASP A 271 -8.15 -12.05 32.10
C ASP A 271 -8.23 -11.36 30.72
N GLY A 272 -7.36 -11.77 29.78
CA GLY A 272 -7.30 -11.22 28.41
C GLY A 272 -6.74 -9.79 28.31
N LYS A 273 -6.17 -9.23 29.38
CA LYS A 273 -5.81 -7.81 29.44
C LYS A 273 -4.37 -7.49 29.02
N MET A 274 -3.48 -8.48 29.02
CA MET A 274 -2.08 -8.29 28.66
C MET A 274 -1.62 -9.43 27.76
N ALA A 275 -0.78 -9.14 26.77
CA ALA A 275 -0.06 -10.16 26.02
C ALA A 275 1.14 -10.66 26.85
N THR A 276 1.37 -11.97 26.83
CA THR A 276 2.51 -12.62 27.50
C THR A 276 3.58 -13.07 26.51
N GLY A 277 3.28 -13.05 25.22
CA GLY A 277 4.13 -13.49 24.14
C GLY A 277 3.34 -14.01 22.96
N VAL A 278 3.95 -14.87 22.17
CA VAL A 278 3.32 -15.48 20.99
C VAL A 278 3.66 -16.97 20.89
N ASN A 279 2.73 -17.78 20.37
CA ASN A 279 3.01 -19.12 19.91
C ASN A 279 3.30 -19.10 18.41
N TYR A 280 4.34 -19.81 18.00
CA TYR A 280 4.71 -19.94 16.60
C TYR A 280 5.20 -21.35 16.26
N LEU A 281 5.09 -21.72 15.00
CA LEU A 281 5.74 -22.91 14.45
C LEU A 281 7.12 -22.51 13.94
N ASP A 282 8.15 -23.22 14.40
CA ASP A 282 9.52 -23.02 13.92
C ASP A 282 9.74 -23.62 12.52
N ALA A 283 10.96 -23.51 12.00
CA ALA A 283 11.33 -24.04 10.68
C ALA A 283 11.17 -25.57 10.56
N GLN A 284 11.07 -26.29 11.66
CA GLN A 284 10.83 -27.73 11.73
C GLN A 284 9.35 -28.08 11.99
N GLY A 285 8.49 -27.07 12.06
CA GLY A 285 7.06 -27.23 12.36
C GLY A 285 6.76 -27.52 13.82
N ARG A 286 7.71 -27.31 14.74
CA ARG A 286 7.50 -27.49 16.18
C ARG A 286 6.85 -26.26 16.77
N GLU A 287 5.84 -26.45 17.59
CA GLU A 287 5.21 -25.37 18.34
C GLU A 287 6.17 -24.86 19.41
N THR A 288 6.38 -23.56 19.41
CA THR A 288 7.32 -22.87 20.31
C THR A 288 6.66 -21.61 20.85
N GLU A 289 6.87 -21.31 22.10
CA GLU A 289 6.47 -20.05 22.73
C GLU A 289 7.64 -19.06 22.75
N GLN A 290 7.36 -17.80 22.36
CA GLN A 290 8.27 -16.68 22.54
C GLN A 290 7.63 -15.70 23.52
N PRO A 291 8.09 -15.64 24.77
CA PRO A 291 7.66 -14.61 25.73
C PRO A 291 8.06 -13.21 25.26
N ALA A 292 7.22 -12.23 25.55
CA ALA A 292 7.48 -10.84 25.21
C ALA A 292 6.70 -9.88 26.14
N ASP A 293 7.35 -8.79 26.56
CA ASP A 293 6.73 -7.70 27.31
C ASP A 293 5.87 -6.80 26.40
N ILE A 294 6.24 -6.70 25.12
CA ILE A 294 5.54 -5.93 24.09
C ILE A 294 5.42 -6.81 22.85
N VAL A 295 4.23 -6.85 22.25
CA VAL A 295 3.99 -7.55 20.99
C VAL A 295 3.64 -6.53 19.90
N ILE A 296 4.39 -6.57 18.78
CA ILE A 296 4.17 -5.73 17.60
C ILE A 296 3.64 -6.60 16.46
N LEU A 297 2.43 -6.33 16.02
CA LEU A 297 1.85 -6.97 14.84
C LEU A 297 2.30 -6.22 13.58
N ALA A 298 3.21 -6.81 12.84
CA ALA A 298 3.80 -6.26 11.61
C ALA A 298 3.69 -7.24 10.43
N ALA A 299 2.60 -8.02 10.38
CA ALA A 299 2.43 -9.17 9.52
C ALA A 299 1.68 -8.87 8.20
N PHE A 300 1.65 -7.62 7.73
CA PHE A 300 0.80 -7.09 6.66
C PHE A 300 -0.63 -6.77 7.14
N SER A 301 -1.33 -5.80 6.48
CA SER A 301 -2.62 -5.29 6.95
C SER A 301 -3.65 -6.40 7.27
N LEU A 302 -3.88 -7.32 6.34
CA LEU A 302 -4.84 -8.41 6.50
C LEU A 302 -4.45 -9.37 7.63
N TYR A 303 -3.18 -9.71 7.74
CA TYR A 303 -2.71 -10.70 8.72
C TYR A 303 -2.51 -10.11 10.12
N ASN A 304 -2.37 -8.78 10.26
CA ASN A 304 -2.51 -8.13 11.56
C ASN A 304 -3.92 -8.34 12.12
N VAL A 305 -4.94 -8.08 11.29
CA VAL A 305 -6.35 -8.30 11.67
C VAL A 305 -6.62 -9.78 11.95
N HIS A 306 -6.10 -10.69 11.11
CA HIS A 306 -6.24 -12.13 11.30
C HIS A 306 -5.68 -12.58 12.65
N LEU A 307 -4.47 -12.13 13.00
CA LEU A 307 -3.85 -12.44 14.31
C LEU A 307 -4.64 -11.85 15.48
N MET A 308 -5.17 -10.63 15.37
CA MET A 308 -6.03 -10.06 16.41
C MET A 308 -7.29 -10.91 16.63
N LEU A 309 -7.98 -11.29 15.55
CA LEU A 309 -9.17 -12.14 15.62
C LEU A 309 -8.87 -13.53 16.20
N LEU A 310 -7.79 -14.19 15.74
CA LEU A 310 -7.38 -15.51 16.25
C LEU A 310 -6.96 -15.49 17.73
N SER A 311 -6.53 -14.34 18.21
CA SER A 311 -6.01 -14.17 19.58
C SER A 311 -7.01 -13.55 20.56
N GLY A 312 -8.17 -13.12 20.07
CA GLY A 312 -9.18 -12.43 20.90
C GLY A 312 -8.74 -11.03 21.35
N ILE A 313 -7.91 -10.34 20.57
CA ILE A 313 -7.46 -8.97 20.86
C ILE A 313 -8.51 -8.00 20.34
N GLY A 314 -9.30 -7.46 21.26
CA GLY A 314 -10.44 -6.59 20.96
C GLY A 314 -11.68 -7.33 20.44
N PRO A 315 -12.85 -6.68 20.49
CA PRO A 315 -14.11 -7.29 20.07
C PRO A 315 -14.18 -7.40 18.54
N ALA A 316 -14.44 -8.63 18.05
CA ALA A 316 -14.70 -8.85 16.64
C ALA A 316 -15.91 -8.07 16.14
N TYR A 317 -15.82 -7.50 14.93
CA TYR A 317 -16.92 -6.75 14.36
C TYR A 317 -18.09 -7.66 13.96
N ASP A 318 -19.29 -7.30 14.40
CA ASP A 318 -20.54 -7.91 13.98
C ASP A 318 -21.29 -6.94 13.03
N PRO A 319 -21.44 -7.27 11.74
CA PRO A 319 -22.09 -6.41 10.77
C PRO A 319 -23.61 -6.25 10.97
N VAL A 320 -24.25 -7.16 11.75
CA VAL A 320 -25.69 -7.11 12.01
C VAL A 320 -25.99 -6.08 13.11
N THR A 321 -25.29 -6.18 14.21
CA THR A 321 -25.42 -5.24 15.34
C THR A 321 -24.60 -3.98 15.19
N LYS A 322 -23.65 -3.98 14.22
CA LYS A 322 -22.66 -2.90 14.00
C LYS A 322 -21.78 -2.61 15.22
N THR A 323 -21.58 -3.61 16.06
CA THR A 323 -20.73 -3.54 17.26
C THR A 323 -19.41 -4.26 17.03
N GLY A 324 -18.43 -4.00 17.90
CA GLY A 324 -17.07 -4.52 17.73
C GLY A 324 -16.24 -3.64 16.79
N THR A 325 -14.93 -3.80 16.86
CA THR A 325 -13.98 -2.89 16.18
C THR A 325 -12.93 -3.62 15.35
N VAL A 326 -12.63 -4.89 15.66
CA VAL A 326 -11.65 -5.69 14.92
C VAL A 326 -12.34 -6.39 13.75
N GLY A 327 -11.90 -6.08 12.56
CA GLY A 327 -12.50 -6.47 11.29
C GLY A 327 -13.25 -5.34 10.58
N LYS A 328 -13.63 -4.27 11.29
CA LYS A 328 -14.42 -3.16 10.77
C LYS A 328 -13.65 -2.31 9.76
N ASN A 329 -14.40 -1.65 8.85
CA ASN A 329 -13.87 -0.64 7.91
C ASN A 329 -12.75 -1.18 7.00
N TYR A 330 -12.90 -2.40 6.49
CA TYR A 330 -12.03 -2.86 5.42
C TYR A 330 -12.26 -2.00 4.17
N SER A 331 -11.18 -1.62 3.49
CA SER A 331 -11.23 -0.90 2.24
C SER A 331 -10.08 -1.31 1.32
N TYR A 332 -10.18 -1.00 0.03
CA TYR A 332 -9.21 -1.37 -0.98
C TYR A 332 -8.75 -0.15 -1.78
N GLN A 333 -8.60 -0.26 -3.10
CA GLN A 333 -8.19 0.84 -3.98
C GLN A 333 -9.00 0.80 -5.27
N ASN A 334 -9.50 1.96 -5.68
CA ASN A 334 -10.22 2.12 -6.94
C ASN A 334 -9.21 2.32 -8.08
N LEU A 335 -8.81 1.22 -8.73
CA LEU A 335 -7.81 1.22 -9.81
C LEU A 335 -8.47 1.07 -11.17
N ASN A 336 -8.06 1.89 -12.13
CA ASN A 336 -8.50 1.87 -13.52
C ASN A 336 -7.34 2.28 -14.43
N ARG A 337 -7.54 2.15 -15.74
CA ARG A 337 -6.52 2.48 -16.74
C ARG A 337 -7.15 3.08 -17.99
N VAL A 338 -6.44 4.01 -18.62
CA VAL A 338 -6.74 4.52 -19.95
C VAL A 338 -5.53 4.30 -20.84
N SER A 339 -5.66 3.42 -21.83
CA SER A 339 -4.61 3.09 -22.79
C SER A 339 -4.76 3.92 -24.05
N LEU A 340 -3.64 4.44 -24.54
CA LEU A 340 -3.53 5.23 -25.77
C LEU A 340 -2.76 4.43 -26.81
N PHE A 341 -3.25 4.46 -28.05
CA PHE A 341 -2.66 3.77 -29.19
C PHE A 341 -2.35 4.78 -30.26
N PHE A 342 -1.14 4.76 -30.78
CA PHE A 342 -0.62 5.70 -31.76
C PHE A 342 -0.19 4.98 -33.04
N ASP A 343 0.15 5.73 -34.06
CA ASP A 343 0.77 5.24 -35.27
C ASP A 343 2.29 5.02 -35.07
N GLU A 344 2.95 4.66 -36.14
CA GLU A 344 4.37 4.34 -36.19
C GLU A 344 5.31 5.52 -35.90
N THR A 345 4.80 6.75 -35.79
CA THR A 345 5.60 7.93 -35.45
C THR A 345 5.90 8.02 -33.94
N VAL A 346 5.12 7.32 -33.11
CA VAL A 346 5.31 7.27 -31.65
C VAL A 346 5.95 5.94 -31.27
N HIS A 347 7.14 5.97 -30.70
CA HIS A 347 7.88 4.79 -30.29
C HIS A 347 7.98 4.68 -28.77
N ALA A 348 7.20 3.79 -28.18
CA ALA A 348 7.25 3.47 -26.75
C ALA A 348 8.14 2.25 -26.48
N ASN A 349 9.11 2.38 -25.59
CA ASN A 349 9.92 1.25 -25.14
C ASN A 349 9.33 0.65 -23.87
N GLN A 350 8.58 -0.43 -23.98
CA GLN A 350 7.97 -1.10 -22.82
C GLN A 350 8.90 -2.11 -22.12
N PHE A 351 10.10 -2.35 -22.64
CA PHE A 351 11.09 -3.19 -21.97
C PHE A 351 11.82 -2.47 -20.85
N MET A 352 11.95 -1.16 -20.93
CA MET A 352 12.59 -0.32 -19.92
C MET A 352 11.54 0.38 -19.08
N GLY A 353 11.88 0.67 -17.82
CA GLY A 353 10.99 1.45 -16.98
C GLY A 353 11.41 1.49 -15.53
N ILE A 354 10.65 2.26 -14.78
CA ILE A 354 10.83 2.49 -13.34
C ILE A 354 9.48 2.39 -12.65
N GLY A 355 9.43 1.65 -11.56
CA GLY A 355 8.15 1.36 -10.90
C GLY A 355 7.48 2.56 -10.25
N GLY A 356 8.28 3.47 -9.68
CA GLY A 356 7.78 4.63 -8.94
C GLY A 356 7.84 5.96 -9.70
N GLY A 357 8.59 6.03 -10.83
CA GLY A 357 8.78 7.28 -11.58
C GLY A 357 7.66 7.61 -12.54
N GLY A 358 7.69 8.84 -13.07
CA GLY A 358 6.73 9.38 -14.02
C GLY A 358 6.08 10.66 -13.53
N ALA A 359 4.89 10.99 -14.03
CA ALA A 359 4.17 12.21 -13.73
C ALA A 359 2.75 11.96 -13.23
N THR A 360 2.26 12.85 -12.38
CA THR A 360 0.91 12.85 -11.82
C THR A 360 0.43 14.25 -11.51
N PHE A 361 -0.82 14.42 -11.12
CA PHE A 361 -1.38 15.64 -10.55
C PHE A 361 -2.45 15.33 -9.50
N ASP A 362 -2.74 16.31 -8.64
CA ASP A 362 -3.71 16.19 -7.54
C ASP A 362 -4.96 17.08 -7.69
N ASP A 363 -5.16 17.69 -8.82
CA ASP A 363 -6.31 18.56 -9.07
C ASP A 363 -7.67 17.88 -8.86
N LEU A 364 -7.71 16.53 -8.93
CA LEU A 364 -8.90 15.71 -8.73
C LEU A 364 -8.86 14.87 -7.45
N ASN A 365 -7.83 15.06 -6.60
CA ASN A 365 -7.63 14.25 -5.40
C ASN A 365 -8.14 14.95 -4.12
N GLY A 366 -8.15 14.21 -3.00
CA GLY A 366 -8.58 14.73 -1.71
C GLY A 366 -10.03 15.21 -1.73
N ASN A 367 -10.26 16.43 -1.27
CA ASN A 367 -11.59 17.05 -1.18
C ASN A 367 -11.85 18.12 -2.27
N ARG A 368 -11.12 18.07 -3.39
CA ARG A 368 -11.25 19.04 -4.50
C ARG A 368 -12.46 18.79 -5.35
N ASN A 369 -13.04 17.60 -5.28
CA ASN A 369 -14.33 17.32 -5.90
C ASN A 369 -15.48 17.86 -5.04
N ASP A 370 -16.49 18.43 -5.68
CA ASP A 370 -17.76 18.79 -5.04
C ASP A 370 -18.72 17.61 -5.15
N PRO A 371 -18.98 16.85 -4.07
CA PRO A 371 -19.80 15.64 -4.13
C PRO A 371 -21.26 15.92 -4.54
N THR A 372 -21.75 17.16 -4.36
CA THR A 372 -23.10 17.54 -4.81
C THR A 372 -23.21 17.66 -6.32
N LYS A 373 -22.08 17.82 -7.01
CA LYS A 373 -22.00 17.91 -8.49
C LYS A 373 -21.48 16.61 -9.11
N THR A 374 -20.52 15.97 -8.46
CA THR A 374 -19.87 14.77 -9.01
C THR A 374 -20.57 13.47 -8.59
N GLY A 375 -21.35 13.50 -7.50
CA GLY A 375 -22.10 12.35 -7.00
C GLY A 375 -21.27 11.35 -6.19
N PHE A 376 -20.02 11.69 -5.83
CA PHE A 376 -19.17 10.83 -5.01
C PHE A 376 -18.29 11.62 -4.04
N ILE A 377 -17.91 10.99 -2.94
CA ILE A 377 -16.97 11.48 -1.93
C ILE A 377 -15.59 10.91 -2.20
N GLY A 378 -14.56 11.71 -1.96
CA GLY A 378 -13.17 11.38 -2.22
C GLY A 378 -12.68 11.95 -3.54
N GLY A 379 -11.60 11.39 -4.04
CA GLY A 379 -10.95 11.83 -5.27
C GLY A 379 -9.96 10.79 -5.76
N GLY A 380 -9.00 11.22 -6.55
CA GLY A 380 -7.95 10.34 -7.04
C GLY A 380 -6.95 11.07 -7.91
N ILE A 381 -5.89 10.36 -8.23
CA ILE A 381 -4.83 10.80 -9.14
C ILE A 381 -4.99 10.15 -10.51
N ILE A 382 -4.58 10.89 -11.52
CA ILE A 382 -4.27 10.35 -12.84
C ILE A 382 -2.76 10.46 -13.00
N TRP A 383 -2.12 9.41 -13.43
CA TRP A 383 -0.68 9.35 -13.49
C TRP A 383 -0.16 8.55 -14.69
N ALA A 384 0.97 8.97 -15.23
CA ALA A 384 1.70 8.22 -16.22
C ALA A 384 2.86 7.51 -15.54
N ARG A 385 2.91 6.17 -15.66
CA ARG A 385 4.03 5.35 -15.24
C ARG A 385 4.48 4.45 -16.37
N GLN A 386 5.77 4.20 -16.42
CA GLN A 386 6.31 3.16 -17.30
C GLN A 386 7.03 2.12 -16.44
N PRO A 387 6.28 1.15 -15.89
CA PRO A 387 6.88 0.17 -15.00
C PRO A 387 7.81 -0.83 -15.70
N GLY A 388 7.89 -0.81 -17.03
CA GLY A 388 8.68 -1.76 -17.83
C GLY A 388 8.18 -3.20 -17.70
N GLY A 389 9.09 -4.16 -17.79
CA GLY A 389 8.77 -5.58 -17.65
C GLY A 389 8.27 -6.24 -18.93
N GLY A 390 8.32 -5.54 -20.06
CA GLY A 390 8.15 -6.06 -21.42
C GLY A 390 6.96 -7.00 -21.60
N PRO A 391 7.07 -8.02 -22.43
CA PRO A 391 5.95 -8.92 -22.78
C PRO A 391 5.46 -9.76 -21.60
N VAL A 392 6.26 -9.93 -20.54
CA VAL A 392 5.90 -10.73 -19.34
C VAL A 392 4.69 -10.19 -18.60
N ARG A 393 4.46 -8.87 -18.65
CA ARG A 393 3.35 -8.21 -17.94
C ARG A 393 2.03 -8.20 -18.68
N GLY A 394 2.02 -8.66 -19.92
CA GLY A 394 0.88 -8.56 -20.82
C GLY A 394 0.74 -7.17 -21.42
N ILE A 395 0.04 -7.08 -22.53
CA ILE A 395 -0.10 -5.90 -23.36
C ILE A 395 -1.57 -5.65 -23.60
N ALA A 396 -2.01 -4.40 -23.42
CA ALA A 396 -3.33 -3.98 -23.88
C ALA A 396 -3.30 -3.86 -25.41
N THR A 397 -4.34 -4.35 -26.09
CA THR A 397 -4.53 -4.18 -27.52
C THR A 397 -5.57 -3.12 -27.82
N ALA A 398 -5.46 -2.48 -28.97
CA ALA A 398 -6.43 -1.48 -29.43
C ALA A 398 -7.86 -2.05 -29.51
N PRO A 399 -8.89 -1.20 -29.43
CA PRO A 399 -10.27 -1.61 -29.68
C PRO A 399 -10.41 -2.30 -31.04
N GLY A 400 -11.22 -3.35 -31.11
CA GLY A 400 -11.42 -4.13 -32.33
C GLY A 400 -10.40 -5.24 -32.60
N VAL A 401 -9.25 -5.25 -31.90
CA VAL A 401 -8.29 -6.36 -31.99
C VAL A 401 -8.85 -7.57 -31.21
N PRO A 402 -8.91 -8.77 -31.83
CA PRO A 402 -9.38 -9.98 -31.15
C PRO A 402 -8.56 -10.31 -29.90
N GLY A 403 -9.17 -11.03 -28.94
CA GLY A 403 -8.49 -11.42 -27.69
C GLY A 403 -7.50 -12.60 -27.85
N TRP A 404 -7.40 -13.22 -29.02
CA TRP A 404 -6.55 -14.37 -29.30
C TRP A 404 -6.30 -14.56 -30.80
N GLY A 405 -5.39 -15.46 -31.17
CA GLY A 405 -5.09 -15.81 -32.54
C GLY A 405 -4.01 -14.94 -33.20
N SER A 406 -3.88 -15.05 -34.53
CA SER A 406 -2.86 -14.35 -35.32
C SER A 406 -3.02 -12.84 -35.32
N ASP A 407 -4.25 -12.37 -35.36
CA ASP A 407 -4.54 -10.93 -35.39
C ASP A 407 -4.33 -10.30 -34.00
N TRP A 408 -4.59 -11.05 -32.91
CA TRP A 408 -4.14 -10.63 -31.58
C TRP A 408 -2.62 -10.48 -31.53
N LYS A 409 -1.85 -11.43 -32.06
CA LYS A 409 -0.37 -11.36 -32.06
C LYS A 409 0.14 -10.13 -32.79
N LYS A 410 -0.46 -9.81 -33.95
CA LYS A 410 -0.13 -8.61 -34.71
C LYS A 410 -0.46 -7.34 -33.93
N GLY A 411 -1.69 -7.23 -33.41
CA GLY A 411 -2.13 -6.08 -32.63
C GLY A 411 -1.34 -5.90 -31.33
N ALA A 412 -0.96 -6.99 -30.65
CA ALA A 412 -0.10 -6.94 -29.46
C ALA A 412 1.32 -6.44 -29.80
N LYS A 413 1.90 -6.86 -30.95
CA LYS A 413 3.20 -6.38 -31.41
C LYS A 413 3.19 -4.87 -31.69
N GLU A 414 2.15 -4.36 -32.36
CA GLU A 414 1.98 -2.93 -32.63
C GLU A 414 1.76 -2.16 -31.31
N ALA A 415 0.88 -2.66 -30.42
CA ALA A 415 0.64 -2.04 -29.14
C ALA A 415 1.92 -1.95 -28.27
N MET A 416 2.80 -2.94 -28.29
CA MET A 416 4.08 -2.87 -27.58
C MET A 416 4.96 -1.71 -28.03
N ARG A 417 4.86 -1.30 -29.27
CA ARG A 417 5.73 -0.29 -29.87
C ARG A 417 5.12 1.10 -29.82
N HIS A 418 3.77 1.17 -29.94
CA HIS A 418 3.06 2.40 -30.24
C HIS A 418 1.94 2.69 -29.25
N SER A 419 2.05 2.16 -28.02
CA SER A 419 1.09 2.47 -26.97
C SER A 419 1.75 2.72 -25.62
N PHE A 420 1.06 3.49 -24.81
CA PHE A 420 1.29 3.62 -23.36
C PHE A 420 -0.06 3.84 -22.68
N TYR A 421 -0.06 4.01 -21.37
CA TYR A 421 -1.30 4.18 -20.63
C TYR A 421 -1.14 5.19 -19.49
N PHE A 422 -2.26 5.80 -19.15
CA PHE A 422 -2.42 6.51 -17.88
C PHE A 422 -3.19 5.63 -16.92
N GLU A 423 -2.68 5.50 -15.70
CA GLU A 423 -3.42 4.85 -14.62
C GLU A 423 -4.27 5.89 -13.92
N VAL A 424 -5.42 5.45 -13.42
CA VAL A 424 -6.38 6.24 -12.66
C VAL A 424 -6.55 5.54 -11.32
N GLN A 425 -6.12 6.19 -10.24
CA GLN A 425 -6.16 5.65 -8.91
C GLN A 425 -7.02 6.52 -8.02
N GLY A 426 -8.21 6.04 -7.70
CA GLY A 426 -9.16 6.72 -6.83
C GLY A 426 -9.10 6.21 -5.40
N SER A 427 -9.59 7.03 -4.49
CA SER A 427 -9.88 6.64 -3.11
C SER A 427 -10.94 5.54 -3.06
N CYS A 428 -11.00 4.84 -1.94
CA CYS A 428 -12.05 3.88 -1.65
C CYS A 428 -12.52 4.11 -0.21
N MET A 429 -13.78 4.45 -0.06
CA MET A 429 -14.37 4.74 1.23
C MET A 429 -14.64 3.46 2.02
N SER A 430 -14.81 3.58 3.31
CA SER A 430 -15.15 2.46 4.18
C SER A 430 -16.66 2.40 4.42
N TYR A 431 -17.17 1.17 4.56
CA TYR A 431 -18.60 0.90 4.76
C TYR A 431 -18.81 -0.13 5.86
N ASP A 432 -19.99 -0.09 6.49
CA ASP A 432 -20.37 -1.02 7.57
C ASP A 432 -20.45 -2.48 7.10
N ASP A 433 -20.72 -2.72 5.82
CA ASP A 433 -20.82 -4.04 5.19
C ASP A 433 -19.51 -4.53 4.55
N ALA A 434 -18.44 -3.71 4.60
CA ALA A 434 -17.09 -4.06 4.16
C ALA A 434 -16.22 -4.38 5.39
N TYR A 435 -15.94 -5.68 5.62
CA TYR A 435 -15.31 -6.13 6.85
C TYR A 435 -14.50 -7.42 6.69
N LEU A 436 -13.72 -7.71 7.71
CA LEU A 436 -12.91 -8.92 7.85
C LEU A 436 -13.38 -9.70 9.07
N ASP A 437 -13.54 -11.02 8.92
CA ASP A 437 -13.87 -11.94 10.02
C ASP A 437 -13.16 -13.29 9.82
N LEU A 438 -13.43 -14.25 10.69
CA LEU A 438 -12.94 -15.63 10.55
C LEU A 438 -13.95 -16.48 9.79
N ASP A 439 -13.50 -17.24 8.79
CA ASP A 439 -14.35 -18.12 8.04
C ASP A 439 -14.72 -19.36 8.87
N PRO A 440 -16.02 -19.70 9.05
CA PRO A 440 -16.45 -20.83 9.85
C PRO A 440 -16.16 -22.19 9.21
N ASN A 441 -15.98 -22.24 7.88
CA ASN A 441 -15.89 -23.48 7.12
C ASN A 441 -14.48 -23.79 6.63
N TYR A 442 -13.74 -22.76 6.22
CA TYR A 442 -12.44 -22.94 5.58
C TYR A 442 -11.29 -22.66 6.56
N LYS A 443 -10.27 -23.51 6.46
CA LYS A 443 -9.06 -23.43 7.28
C LYS A 443 -7.82 -23.32 6.42
N ASP A 444 -6.78 -22.68 6.95
CA ASP A 444 -5.45 -22.64 6.34
C ASP A 444 -4.69 -23.98 6.50
N GLY A 445 -3.49 -24.05 5.94
CA GLY A 445 -2.62 -25.23 6.02
C GLY A 445 -2.17 -25.60 7.43
N PHE A 446 -2.43 -24.73 8.42
CA PHE A 446 -2.09 -24.95 9.83
C PHE A 446 -3.33 -25.27 10.70
N GLY A 447 -4.50 -25.43 10.08
CA GLY A 447 -5.75 -25.76 10.77
C GLY A 447 -6.48 -24.57 11.39
N ARG A 448 -6.01 -23.31 11.18
CA ARG A 448 -6.66 -22.11 11.68
C ARG A 448 -7.78 -21.68 10.72
N PRO A 449 -8.89 -21.09 11.21
CA PRO A 449 -9.87 -20.45 10.34
C PRO A 449 -9.21 -19.46 9.38
N LEU A 450 -9.58 -19.49 8.10
CA LEU A 450 -9.12 -18.48 7.15
C LEU A 450 -9.66 -17.10 7.53
N LEU A 451 -8.87 -16.07 7.25
CA LEU A 451 -9.42 -14.72 7.21
C LEU A 451 -10.44 -14.65 6.08
N ARG A 452 -11.64 -14.13 6.37
CA ARG A 452 -12.69 -13.94 5.39
C ARG A 452 -12.90 -12.44 5.14
N MET A 453 -12.85 -12.07 3.88
CA MET A 453 -13.11 -10.72 3.40
C MET A 453 -14.52 -10.65 2.82
N THR A 454 -15.33 -9.74 3.36
CA THR A 454 -16.61 -9.33 2.77
C THR A 454 -16.41 -7.96 2.16
N PHE A 455 -16.46 -7.86 0.83
CA PHE A 455 -16.21 -6.60 0.13
C PHE A 455 -16.78 -6.62 -1.28
N ASP A 456 -17.42 -5.51 -1.65
CA ASP A 456 -17.84 -5.22 -3.02
C ASP A 456 -17.72 -3.71 -3.31
N TRP A 457 -17.87 -3.32 -4.59
CA TRP A 457 -17.90 -1.91 -4.97
C TRP A 457 -19.24 -1.27 -4.61
N HIS A 458 -19.19 -0.14 -3.95
CA HIS A 458 -20.35 0.70 -3.71
C HIS A 458 -20.54 1.71 -4.87
N GLU A 459 -21.70 2.32 -4.96
CA GLU A 459 -22.02 3.28 -6.00
C GLU A 459 -21.04 4.46 -6.03
N ASN A 460 -20.58 4.91 -4.86
CA ASN A 460 -19.57 5.96 -4.72
C ASN A 460 -18.30 5.65 -5.53
N GLU A 461 -17.76 4.43 -5.40
CA GLU A 461 -16.54 3.98 -6.09
C GLU A 461 -16.77 3.77 -7.59
N ILE A 462 -17.98 3.36 -7.98
CA ILE A 462 -18.36 3.20 -9.38
C ILE A 462 -18.45 4.56 -10.07
N ILE A 463 -19.15 5.53 -9.47
CA ILE A 463 -19.27 6.90 -9.99
C ILE A 463 -17.89 7.57 -10.04
N ALA A 464 -17.09 7.43 -8.97
CA ALA A 464 -15.73 7.95 -8.93
C ALA A 464 -14.86 7.37 -10.06
N SER A 465 -14.95 6.04 -10.32
CA SER A 465 -14.26 5.40 -11.42
C SER A 465 -14.66 5.99 -12.78
N GLN A 466 -15.95 6.15 -13.02
CA GLN A 466 -16.47 6.70 -14.28
C GLN A 466 -16.02 8.15 -14.48
N TYR A 467 -16.13 8.97 -13.46
CA TYR A 467 -15.72 10.38 -13.49
C TYR A 467 -14.22 10.54 -13.76
N LEU A 468 -13.37 9.85 -12.98
CA LEU A 468 -11.92 9.97 -13.10
C LEU A 468 -11.40 9.39 -14.42
N VAL A 469 -11.95 8.26 -14.88
CA VAL A 469 -11.60 7.69 -16.20
C VAL A 469 -12.07 8.61 -17.32
N GLY A 470 -13.24 9.22 -17.20
CA GLY A 470 -13.73 10.23 -18.16
C GLY A 470 -12.75 11.41 -18.28
N LYS A 471 -12.29 11.96 -17.14
CA LYS A 471 -11.26 13.02 -17.10
C LYS A 471 -9.94 12.59 -17.74
N ALA A 472 -9.51 11.35 -17.50
CA ALA A 472 -8.32 10.81 -18.13
C ALA A 472 -8.51 10.65 -19.65
N GLN A 473 -9.68 10.23 -20.12
CA GLN A 473 -9.99 10.14 -21.55
C GLN A 473 -10.04 11.51 -22.23
N ASP A 474 -10.65 12.52 -21.58
CA ASP A 474 -10.66 13.92 -22.08
C ASP A 474 -9.21 14.42 -22.25
N MET A 475 -8.36 14.17 -21.27
CA MET A 475 -6.94 14.50 -21.31
C MET A 475 -6.21 13.77 -22.45
N CYS A 476 -6.53 12.49 -22.69
CA CYS A 476 -5.93 11.70 -23.77
C CYS A 476 -6.29 12.25 -25.16
N GLN A 477 -7.47 12.85 -25.36
CA GLN A 477 -7.89 13.42 -26.65
C GLN A 477 -6.95 14.56 -27.11
N VAL A 478 -6.35 15.30 -26.18
CA VAL A 478 -5.39 16.38 -26.49
C VAL A 478 -4.16 15.85 -27.24
N LEU A 479 -3.86 14.58 -27.12
CA LEU A 479 -2.68 13.92 -27.71
C LEU A 479 -2.94 13.36 -29.10
N ASN A 480 -4.19 13.41 -29.62
CA ASN A 480 -4.61 12.89 -30.90
C ASN A 480 -4.17 11.42 -31.17
N PRO A 481 -4.42 10.46 -30.24
CA PRO A 481 -4.13 9.07 -30.48
C PRO A 481 -5.07 8.46 -31.53
N LEU A 482 -4.65 7.37 -32.18
CA LEU A 482 -5.52 6.60 -33.10
C LEU A 482 -6.71 5.96 -32.37
N ALA A 483 -6.51 5.56 -31.12
CA ALA A 483 -7.56 4.99 -30.28
C ALA A 483 -7.27 5.20 -28.80
N ILE A 484 -8.35 5.27 -28.01
CA ILE A 484 -8.34 5.34 -26.54
C ILE A 484 -9.19 4.18 -26.00
N LYS A 485 -8.71 3.51 -24.96
CA LYS A 485 -9.42 2.42 -24.28
C LYS A 485 -9.38 2.64 -22.78
N GLY A 486 -10.51 3.03 -22.18
CA GLY A 486 -10.70 3.12 -20.73
C GLY A 486 -11.36 1.87 -20.16
N ASP A 487 -11.12 1.60 -18.88
CA ASP A 487 -11.67 0.44 -18.16
C ASP A 487 -12.50 0.86 -16.94
N ALA A 488 -13.23 1.95 -17.01
CA ALA A 488 -14.13 2.41 -15.95
C ALA A 488 -15.09 1.31 -15.49
N LYS A 489 -15.34 1.26 -14.19
CA LYS A 489 -16.36 0.37 -13.63
C LYS A 489 -17.74 0.74 -14.15
N LYS A 490 -18.53 -0.27 -14.48
CA LYS A 490 -19.91 -0.09 -14.92
C LYS A 490 -20.86 -0.17 -13.72
N ALA A 491 -22.04 0.42 -13.84
CA ALA A 491 -23.11 0.23 -12.86
C ALA A 491 -23.36 -1.28 -12.64
N GLY A 492 -23.44 -1.70 -11.38
CA GLY A 492 -23.60 -3.11 -11.01
C GLY A 492 -22.35 -3.96 -11.17
N SER A 493 -21.17 -3.38 -11.40
CA SER A 493 -19.91 -4.12 -11.39
C SER A 493 -19.61 -4.65 -9.98
N HIS A 494 -19.23 -5.93 -9.89
CA HIS A 494 -18.75 -6.55 -8.66
C HIS A 494 -17.23 -6.53 -8.57
N TYR A 495 -16.73 -6.53 -7.35
CA TYR A 495 -15.31 -6.71 -7.08
C TYR A 495 -14.84 -8.08 -7.57
N ASN A 496 -13.77 -8.08 -8.35
CA ASN A 496 -13.16 -9.30 -8.85
C ASN A 496 -11.68 -9.34 -8.51
N ILE A 497 -11.32 -10.12 -7.51
CA ILE A 497 -9.94 -10.26 -7.03
C ILE A 497 -8.97 -10.73 -8.11
N ASN A 498 -9.45 -11.40 -9.17
CA ASN A 498 -8.61 -11.80 -10.28
C ASN A 498 -8.16 -10.65 -11.17
N GLN A 499 -8.88 -9.53 -11.13
CA GLN A 499 -8.58 -8.32 -11.90
C GLN A 499 -7.84 -7.27 -11.08
N TYR A 500 -8.17 -7.19 -9.78
CA TYR A 500 -7.65 -6.16 -8.87
C TYR A 500 -6.60 -6.77 -7.94
N GLN A 501 -5.35 -6.71 -8.34
CA GLN A 501 -4.23 -7.28 -7.59
C GLN A 501 -3.24 -6.18 -7.21
N SER A 502 -3.34 -5.71 -5.97
CA SER A 502 -2.39 -4.76 -5.38
C SER A 502 -2.21 -5.01 -3.89
N THR A 503 -1.25 -4.33 -3.27
CA THR A 503 -1.00 -4.36 -1.82
C THR A 503 -1.79 -3.29 -1.06
N HIS A 504 -2.72 -2.59 -1.69
CA HIS A 504 -3.42 -1.42 -1.14
C HIS A 504 -4.66 -1.80 -0.31
N THR A 505 -4.56 -2.87 0.47
CA THR A 505 -5.58 -3.26 1.45
C THR A 505 -5.40 -2.47 2.73
N VAL A 506 -6.45 -1.82 3.21
CA VAL A 506 -6.42 -0.98 4.41
C VAL A 506 -7.60 -1.29 5.34
N GLY A 507 -7.50 -0.82 6.57
CA GLY A 507 -8.58 -0.99 7.56
C GLY A 507 -8.62 -2.37 8.20
N GLY A 508 -9.69 -2.66 8.90
CA GLY A 508 -9.91 -3.89 9.67
C GLY A 508 -9.41 -3.84 11.12
N ALA A 509 -8.51 -2.92 11.47
CA ALA A 509 -8.13 -2.60 12.84
C ALA A 509 -7.77 -1.13 12.91
N ILE A 510 -8.78 -0.27 12.67
CA ILE A 510 -8.57 1.16 12.46
C ILE A 510 -8.16 1.89 13.74
N MET A 511 -7.37 2.94 13.57
CA MET A 511 -7.03 3.88 14.63
C MET A 511 -8.12 4.94 14.81
N GLY A 512 -8.28 5.44 16.03
CA GLY A 512 -9.28 6.47 16.34
C GLY A 512 -9.16 6.98 17.76
N ASP A 513 -10.01 7.95 18.10
CA ASP A 513 -10.06 8.57 19.46
C ASP A 513 -11.04 7.87 20.39
N ASN A 514 -11.83 6.92 19.91
CA ASN A 514 -12.89 6.29 20.66
C ASN A 514 -12.81 4.75 20.56
N PRO A 515 -12.62 4.04 21.70
CA PRO A 515 -12.54 2.57 21.73
C PRO A 515 -13.83 1.87 21.27
N LYS A 516 -14.96 2.57 21.23
CA LYS A 516 -16.22 2.00 20.68
C LYS A 516 -16.25 1.97 19.16
N THR A 517 -15.40 2.74 18.48
CA THR A 517 -15.41 2.88 17.01
C THR A 517 -14.09 2.51 16.35
N SER A 518 -13.03 2.27 17.11
CA SER A 518 -11.70 1.91 16.63
C SER A 518 -11.06 0.81 17.46
N ALA A 519 -10.24 -0.03 16.85
CA ALA A 519 -9.49 -1.09 17.53
C ALA A 519 -8.21 -0.56 18.19
N LEU A 520 -7.65 0.51 17.63
CA LEU A 520 -6.38 1.09 18.03
C LEU A 520 -6.56 2.57 18.39
N ASN A 521 -5.75 3.04 19.35
CA ASN A 521 -5.65 4.46 19.65
C ASN A 521 -4.71 5.20 18.68
N LYS A 522 -4.50 6.49 18.86
CA LYS A 522 -3.66 7.33 18.00
C LYS A 522 -2.19 6.90 17.91
N TYR A 523 -1.71 6.09 18.83
CA TYR A 523 -0.35 5.53 18.83
C TYR A 523 -0.28 4.11 18.25
N LEU A 524 -1.38 3.64 17.64
CA LEU A 524 -1.50 2.29 17.07
C LEU A 524 -1.42 1.18 18.13
N GLN A 525 -1.66 1.54 19.39
CA GLN A 525 -1.80 0.65 20.54
C GLN A 525 -3.22 0.12 20.62
N SER A 526 -3.38 -1.18 20.88
CA SER A 526 -4.69 -1.76 21.15
C SER A 526 -5.34 -1.12 22.38
N TRP A 527 -6.63 -0.78 22.28
CA TRP A 527 -7.40 -0.30 23.41
C TRP A 527 -7.60 -1.37 24.49
N ASP A 528 -7.75 -2.64 24.06
CA ASP A 528 -8.09 -3.76 24.94
C ASP A 528 -6.87 -4.43 25.55
N VAL A 529 -5.72 -4.44 24.86
CA VAL A 529 -4.47 -5.09 25.27
C VAL A 529 -3.31 -4.11 25.11
N PRO A 530 -3.01 -3.29 26.13
CA PRO A 530 -2.15 -2.11 26.00
C PRO A 530 -0.69 -2.40 25.70
N ASN A 531 -0.21 -3.63 25.79
CA ASN A 531 1.12 -4.01 25.34
C ASN A 531 1.15 -4.65 23.93
N VAL A 532 0.04 -4.52 23.18
CA VAL A 532 -0.04 -4.90 21.78
C VAL A 532 -0.15 -3.65 20.90
N PHE A 533 0.72 -3.55 19.90
CA PHE A 533 0.71 -2.49 18.90
C PHE A 533 0.54 -3.11 17.50
N ALA A 534 -0.30 -2.52 16.66
CA ALA A 534 -0.58 -3.02 15.31
C ALA A 534 -0.42 -1.92 14.24
N PRO A 535 0.79 -1.37 14.06
CA PRO A 535 1.05 -0.37 13.03
C PRO A 535 1.00 -0.96 11.63
N GLY A 536 0.47 -0.17 10.70
CA GLY A 536 0.35 -0.56 9.30
C GLY A 536 -0.92 -0.02 8.66
N ALA A 537 -1.18 -0.44 7.43
CA ALA A 537 -2.36 0.00 6.69
C ALA A 537 -3.69 -0.54 7.27
N ASN A 538 -3.64 -1.56 8.13
CA ASN A 538 -4.80 -2.01 8.92
C ASN A 538 -5.39 -0.89 9.81
N ALA A 539 -4.59 0.11 10.14
CA ALA A 539 -4.99 1.22 11.00
C ALA A 539 -5.71 2.37 10.27
N PHE A 540 -5.75 2.36 8.94
CA PHE A 540 -6.39 3.43 8.17
C PHE A 540 -7.90 3.33 8.26
N PRO A 541 -8.62 4.42 8.62
CA PRO A 541 -10.09 4.43 8.63
C PRO A 541 -10.74 4.22 7.26
N GLN A 542 -10.08 4.67 6.18
CA GLN A 542 -10.44 4.52 4.76
C GLN A 542 -9.18 4.63 3.90
N ASN A 543 -9.28 4.27 2.61
CA ASN A 543 -8.18 4.43 1.68
C ASN A 543 -8.30 5.75 0.90
N ASN A 544 -7.24 6.53 0.89
CA ASN A 544 -7.14 7.76 0.08
C ASN A 544 -6.68 7.44 -1.37
N GLY A 545 -6.50 8.48 -2.20
CA GLY A 545 -6.12 8.32 -3.60
C GLY A 545 -4.68 7.85 -3.86
N TYR A 546 -3.87 7.60 -2.83
CA TYR A 546 -2.45 7.31 -2.97
C TYR A 546 -2.05 5.86 -2.63
N ASN A 547 -0.84 5.51 -3.04
CA ASN A 547 -0.16 4.31 -2.55
C ASN A 547 0.12 4.45 -1.05
N PRO A 548 -0.27 3.48 -0.21
CA PRO A 548 -0.26 3.66 1.24
C PRO A 548 1.13 3.60 1.89
N THR A 549 2.19 3.20 1.17
CA THR A 549 3.50 2.86 1.77
C THR A 549 4.15 4.04 2.49
N GLY A 550 4.08 5.26 1.95
CA GLY A 550 4.63 6.45 2.62
C GLY A 550 4.01 6.65 4.00
N MET A 551 2.68 6.58 4.08
CA MET A 551 1.96 6.71 5.34
C MET A 551 2.20 5.52 6.29
N VAL A 552 2.33 4.29 5.77
CA VAL A 552 2.67 3.11 6.58
C VAL A 552 4.03 3.27 7.27
N GLY A 553 5.03 3.77 6.54
CA GLY A 553 6.35 4.01 7.12
C GLY A 553 6.35 5.14 8.15
N ALA A 554 5.68 6.25 7.87
CA ALA A 554 5.52 7.36 8.82
C ALA A 554 4.82 6.91 10.11
N LEU A 555 3.73 6.14 10.00
CA LEU A 555 3.03 5.57 11.16
C LEU A 555 3.90 4.57 11.95
N ALA A 556 4.78 3.82 11.29
CA ALA A 556 5.71 2.94 11.97
C ALA A 556 6.71 3.72 12.83
N TYR A 557 7.26 4.84 12.33
CA TYR A 557 8.12 5.74 13.11
C TYR A 557 7.36 6.45 14.23
N TRP A 558 6.13 6.90 13.97
CA TRP A 558 5.25 7.48 14.99
C TRP A 558 5.00 6.50 16.14
N CYS A 559 4.64 5.26 15.83
CA CYS A 559 4.42 4.20 16.81
C CYS A 559 5.70 3.88 17.60
N ALA A 560 6.83 3.70 16.91
CA ALA A 560 8.12 3.42 17.54
C ALA A 560 8.53 4.54 18.50
N LYS A 561 8.31 5.81 18.13
CA LYS A 561 8.54 6.97 19.00
C LYS A 561 7.68 6.91 20.25
N ALA A 562 6.37 6.60 20.13
CA ALA A 562 5.48 6.48 21.26
C ALA A 562 5.89 5.35 22.21
N ILE A 563 6.30 4.20 21.68
CA ILE A 563 6.81 3.09 22.48
C ILE A 563 8.06 3.52 23.24
N ARG A 564 9.05 4.08 22.54
CA ARG A 564 10.35 4.47 23.09
C ARG A 564 10.27 5.60 24.12
N GLU A 565 9.47 6.62 23.84
CA GLU A 565 9.45 7.84 24.64
C GLU A 565 8.39 7.83 25.77
N GLN A 566 7.34 7.04 25.63
CA GLN A 566 6.22 6.99 26.56
C GLN A 566 6.04 5.60 27.18
N TYR A 567 5.78 4.57 26.36
CA TYR A 567 5.37 3.25 26.85
C TYR A 567 6.45 2.59 27.72
N ILE A 568 7.73 2.58 27.27
CA ILE A 568 8.82 1.97 28.03
C ILE A 568 9.01 2.64 29.40
N LYS A 569 8.78 3.95 29.48
CA LYS A 569 8.93 4.72 30.73
C LYS A 569 7.77 4.50 31.69
N ASN A 570 6.58 4.27 31.17
CA ASN A 570 5.36 4.05 31.95
C ASN A 570 4.46 3.06 31.20
N PRO A 571 4.70 1.74 31.33
CA PRO A 571 3.91 0.72 30.65
C PRO A 571 2.42 0.77 31.05
N GLY A 572 1.54 0.75 30.02
CA GLY A 572 0.09 0.82 30.20
C GLY A 572 -0.60 1.52 29.01
N PRO A 573 -1.88 1.86 29.14
CA PRO A 573 -2.60 2.63 28.12
C PRO A 573 -1.98 4.00 27.90
N LEU A 574 -1.53 4.29 26.69
CA LEU A 574 -0.98 5.61 26.31
C LEU A 574 -2.07 6.67 26.12
N VAL A 575 -3.30 6.25 25.93
CA VAL A 575 -4.49 7.09 25.88
C VAL A 575 -5.51 6.50 26.82
N GLN A 576 -6.12 7.32 27.67
CA GLN A 576 -7.23 6.89 28.50
C GLN A 576 -8.50 6.79 27.66
N ALA A 577 -9.28 5.71 27.87
CA ALA A 577 -10.52 5.42 27.14
C ALA A 577 -11.69 6.28 27.62
#